data_a7cd9d7cadf9806d61ab6478768bdc0d
#
_entry.id   a7cd9d7cadf9806d61ab6478768bdc0d
#
_cell.length_a   1.000
_cell.length_b   1.000
_cell.length_c   1.000
_cell.angle_alpha   90.00
_cell.angle_beta   90.00
_cell.angle_gamma   90.00
#
_symmetry.space_group_name_H-M   'P 1'
#
loop_
_entity.id
_entity.type
_entity.pdbx_description
1 polymer ?
#
loop_
_entity_poly.entity_id
_entity_poly.type
_entity_poly.pdbx_seq_one_letter_code
_entity_poly.pdbx_strand_id
1 'polypeptide(L)'
;MLLLKKIIRLIFLICTLQLKKNIGKLGVLLSLETPKNNSEVLNFGKQLAMQIAASSPLSIDKDTLDKNILKKEMEIIEEEVKNSGKNKEISQRITESKLNKFINENTLLNQEWIMEPKKKVKDIIKNVAGKDKIKIKKIVRYKVGEAI
;
A
#
# COMPACT_ATOMS: atom_id res chain seq x y z
N MET A 1 -36.41 5.11 2.53
CA MET A 1 -36.01 4.70 1.18
C MET A 1 -34.48 4.60 1.14
N LEU A 2 -33.96 3.39 1.12
CA LEU A 2 -32.53 3.14 0.98
C LEU A 2 -32.14 3.41 -0.48
N LEU A 3 -31.60 4.59 -0.78
CA LEU A 3 -30.94 4.87 -2.03
C LEU A 3 -29.67 3.98 -2.08
N LEU A 4 -29.73 2.90 -2.84
CA LEU A 4 -28.56 2.11 -3.21
C LEU A 4 -27.58 3.05 -3.92
N LYS A 5 -26.59 3.57 -3.20
CA LYS A 5 -25.52 4.36 -3.81
C LYS A 5 -24.82 3.46 -4.85
N LYS A 6 -24.91 3.85 -6.11
CA LYS A 6 -24.27 3.12 -7.21
C LYS A 6 -22.76 3.09 -6.97
N ILE A 7 -22.21 1.92 -6.71
CA ILE A 7 -20.76 1.72 -6.57
C ILE A 7 -20.14 1.76 -7.96
N ILE A 8 -19.16 2.64 -8.15
CA ILE A 8 -18.41 2.79 -9.39
C ILE A 8 -17.02 2.18 -9.17
N ARG A 9 -16.54 1.40 -10.14
CA ARG A 9 -15.18 0.91 -10.17
C ARG A 9 -14.34 1.78 -11.09
N LEU A 10 -13.35 2.46 -10.53
CA LEU A 10 -12.38 3.26 -11.27
C LEU A 10 -11.08 2.48 -11.40
N ILE A 11 -10.52 2.46 -12.61
CA ILE A 11 -9.25 1.81 -12.90
C ILE A 11 -8.25 2.89 -13.33
N PHE A 12 -7.10 2.91 -12.66
CA PHE A 12 -6.00 3.83 -12.98
C PHE A 12 -4.83 3.02 -13.50
N LEU A 13 -4.33 3.43 -14.66
CA LEU A 13 -3.10 2.92 -15.24
C LEU A 13 -2.06 4.04 -15.27
N ILE A 14 -0.92 3.81 -14.67
CA ILE A 14 0.23 4.70 -14.75
C ILE A 14 1.42 3.92 -15.30
N CYS A 15 2.06 4.47 -16.33
CA CYS A 15 3.37 4.05 -16.82
C CYS A 15 4.38 5.13 -16.49
N THR A 16 5.45 4.78 -15.79
CA THR A 16 6.55 5.69 -15.46
C THR A 16 7.82 5.30 -16.21
N LEU A 17 8.77 6.25 -16.31
CA LEU A 17 9.98 6.09 -17.10
C LEU A 17 9.64 5.75 -18.56
N GLN A 18 8.74 6.53 -19.15
CA GLN A 18 8.25 6.30 -20.51
C GLN A 18 9.38 6.43 -21.53
N LEU A 19 9.56 5.41 -22.36
CA LEU A 19 10.42 5.41 -23.54
C LEU A 19 9.66 5.92 -24.78
N LYS A 20 8.35 5.63 -24.83
CA LYS A 20 7.38 6.10 -25.84
C LYS A 20 6.00 6.16 -25.20
N LYS A 21 5.02 6.77 -25.91
CA LYS A 21 3.62 6.78 -25.45
C LYS A 21 3.14 5.36 -25.12
N ASN A 22 2.68 5.15 -23.89
CA ASN A 22 2.22 3.86 -23.34
C ASN A 22 3.28 2.74 -23.22
N ILE A 23 4.57 3.07 -23.34
CA ILE A 23 5.67 2.13 -23.10
C ILE A 23 6.58 2.72 -22.04
N GLY A 24 6.70 2.04 -20.90
CA GLY A 24 7.54 2.45 -19.77
C GLY A 24 8.19 1.27 -19.08
N LYS A 25 9.19 1.55 -18.25
CA LYS A 25 9.92 0.53 -17.47
C LYS A 25 9.15 0.09 -16.23
N LEU A 26 8.14 0.84 -15.80
CA LEU A 26 7.33 0.56 -14.63
C LEU A 26 5.86 0.82 -14.96
N GLY A 27 5.00 -0.13 -14.71
CA GLY A 27 3.55 -0.04 -14.85
C GLY A 27 2.83 -0.32 -13.53
N VAL A 28 1.81 0.48 -13.23
CA VAL A 28 0.93 0.28 -12.06
C VAL A 28 -0.51 0.30 -12.51
N LEU A 29 -1.26 -0.72 -12.10
CA LEU A 29 -2.72 -0.78 -12.20
C LEU A 29 -3.32 -0.67 -10.80
N LEU A 30 -4.26 0.23 -10.63
CA LEU A 30 -4.99 0.46 -9.39
C LEU A 30 -6.48 0.40 -9.65
N SER A 31 -7.20 -0.41 -8.88
CA SER A 31 -8.67 -0.49 -8.91
C SER A 31 -9.26 0.06 -7.62
N LEU A 32 -10.07 1.11 -7.73
CA LEU A 32 -10.81 1.73 -6.63
C LEU A 32 -12.31 1.48 -6.78
N GLU A 33 -12.98 1.18 -5.68
CA GLU A 33 -14.44 1.21 -5.57
C GLU A 33 -14.87 2.43 -4.77
N THR A 34 -15.76 3.23 -5.34
CA THR A 34 -16.28 4.47 -4.75
C THR A 34 -17.68 4.80 -5.31
N PRO A 35 -18.56 5.41 -4.53
CA PRO A 35 -19.80 5.96 -5.07
C PRO A 35 -19.59 7.32 -5.76
N LYS A 36 -18.38 7.91 -5.67
CA LYS A 36 -18.04 9.21 -6.24
C LYS A 36 -17.19 9.07 -7.50
N ASN A 37 -17.50 9.87 -8.50
CA ASN A 37 -16.70 10.03 -9.71
C ASN A 37 -16.50 11.53 -9.99
N ASN A 38 -15.73 12.18 -9.13
CA ASN A 38 -15.40 13.59 -9.24
C ASN A 38 -13.89 13.78 -9.48
N SER A 39 -13.49 15.01 -9.80
CA SER A 39 -12.08 15.36 -10.07
C SER A 39 -11.16 15.09 -8.89
N GLU A 40 -11.64 15.24 -7.66
CA GLU A 40 -10.88 14.99 -6.44
C GLU A 40 -10.51 13.50 -6.33
N VAL A 41 -11.47 12.59 -6.51
CA VAL A 41 -11.24 11.15 -6.50
C VAL A 41 -10.34 10.71 -7.67
N LEU A 42 -10.52 11.29 -8.84
CA LEU A 42 -9.67 11.01 -10.01
C LEU A 42 -8.22 11.45 -9.78
N ASN A 43 -8.00 12.63 -9.22
CA ASN A 43 -6.66 13.10 -8.86
C ASN A 43 -6.03 12.24 -7.76
N PHE A 44 -6.81 11.91 -6.73
CA PHE A 44 -6.35 11.01 -5.67
C PHE A 44 -5.94 9.64 -6.24
N GLY A 45 -6.72 9.04 -7.12
CA GLY A 45 -6.39 7.77 -7.75
C GLY A 45 -5.07 7.80 -8.54
N LYS A 46 -4.80 8.89 -9.26
CA LYS A 46 -3.51 9.09 -9.95
C LYS A 46 -2.36 9.22 -8.97
N GLN A 47 -2.51 10.02 -7.92
CA GLN A 47 -1.50 10.19 -6.88
C GLN A 47 -1.23 8.88 -6.11
N LEU A 48 -2.28 8.10 -5.82
CA LEU A 48 -2.15 6.80 -5.17
C LEU A 48 -1.43 5.79 -6.07
N ALA A 49 -1.66 5.80 -7.37
CA ALA A 49 -0.92 4.96 -8.30
C ALA A 49 0.57 5.39 -8.40
N MET A 50 0.89 6.68 -8.30
CA MET A 50 2.27 7.17 -8.17
C MET A 50 2.92 6.74 -6.85
N GLN A 51 2.16 6.75 -5.74
CA GLN A 51 2.59 6.20 -4.45
C GLN A 51 3.00 4.74 -4.59
N ILE A 52 2.16 3.91 -5.23
CA ILE A 52 2.43 2.48 -5.45
C ILE A 52 3.68 2.29 -6.31
N ALA A 53 3.85 3.11 -7.35
CA ALA A 53 5.03 3.07 -8.20
C ALA A 53 6.33 3.31 -7.43
N ALA A 54 6.33 4.31 -6.54
CA ALA A 54 7.50 4.73 -5.78
C ALA A 54 7.80 3.84 -4.57
N SER A 55 6.78 3.44 -3.81
CA SER A 55 6.95 2.75 -2.52
C SER A 55 6.91 1.22 -2.62
N SER A 56 6.51 0.66 -3.77
CA SER A 56 6.47 -0.80 -4.01
C SER A 56 5.82 -1.60 -2.89
N PRO A 57 4.58 -1.31 -2.47
CA PRO A 57 3.94 -2.04 -1.39
C PRO A 57 3.72 -3.50 -1.78
N LEU A 58 3.93 -4.42 -0.83
CA LEU A 58 3.70 -5.85 -1.02
C LEU A 58 2.21 -6.21 -0.96
N SER A 59 1.42 -5.42 -0.24
CA SER A 59 -0.03 -5.63 -0.10
C SER A 59 -0.76 -4.32 0.14
N ILE A 60 -2.09 -4.37 0.12
CA ILE A 60 -2.94 -3.21 0.44
C ILE A 60 -2.92 -2.92 1.94
N ASP A 61 -3.10 -3.97 2.74
CA ASP A 61 -3.13 -3.91 4.20
C ASP A 61 -2.46 -5.16 4.81
N LYS A 62 -2.45 -5.21 6.15
CA LYS A 62 -1.91 -6.36 6.89
C LYS A 62 -2.65 -7.66 6.58
N ASP A 63 -3.96 -7.61 6.39
CA ASP A 63 -4.80 -8.79 6.20
C ASP A 63 -4.60 -9.42 4.81
N THR A 64 -4.20 -8.61 3.84
CA THR A 64 -3.88 -9.04 2.46
C THR A 64 -2.40 -9.36 2.24
N LEU A 65 -1.55 -9.15 3.26
CA LEU A 65 -0.14 -9.50 3.20
C LEU A 65 0.03 -11.03 3.24
N ASP A 66 0.88 -11.57 2.36
CA ASP A 66 1.16 -13.00 2.30
C ASP A 66 1.75 -13.48 3.64
N LYS A 67 1.08 -14.47 4.23
CA LYS A 67 1.48 -15.08 5.51
C LYS A 67 2.86 -15.71 5.46
N ASN A 68 3.30 -16.20 4.30
CA ASN A 68 4.63 -16.78 4.14
C ASN A 68 5.72 -15.70 4.20
N ILE A 69 5.44 -14.52 3.61
CA ILE A 69 6.35 -13.37 3.69
C ILE A 69 6.47 -12.91 5.15
N LEU A 70 5.33 -12.77 5.82
CA LEU A 70 5.29 -12.36 7.22
C LEU A 70 6.03 -13.34 8.14
N LYS A 71 5.84 -14.65 7.90
CA LYS A 71 6.52 -15.70 8.68
C LYS A 71 8.03 -15.69 8.47
N LYS A 72 8.49 -15.58 7.23
CA LYS A 72 9.93 -15.47 6.93
C LYS A 72 10.58 -14.26 7.60
N GLU A 73 9.90 -13.11 7.53
CA GLU A 73 10.42 -11.89 8.18
C GLU A 73 10.46 -12.04 9.69
N MET A 74 9.45 -12.68 10.29
CA MET A 74 9.41 -12.96 11.72
C MET A 74 10.58 -13.87 12.14
N GLU A 75 10.88 -14.92 11.38
CA GLU A 75 12.01 -15.83 11.62
C GLU A 75 13.35 -15.07 11.57
N ILE A 76 13.54 -14.19 10.58
CA ILE A 76 14.73 -13.34 10.46
C ILE A 76 14.89 -12.43 11.68
N ILE A 77 13.83 -11.75 12.07
CA ILE A 77 13.82 -10.83 13.21
C ILE A 77 14.13 -11.58 14.50
N GLU A 78 13.54 -12.76 14.71
CA GLU A 78 13.79 -13.58 15.90
C GLU A 78 15.24 -14.05 15.98
N GLU A 79 15.84 -14.44 14.86
CA GLU A 79 17.24 -14.84 14.79
C GLU A 79 18.20 -13.67 15.13
N GLU A 80 17.94 -12.49 14.55
CA GLU A 80 18.69 -11.27 14.88
C GLU A 80 18.59 -10.90 16.36
N VAL A 81 17.40 -11.02 16.94
CA VAL A 81 17.18 -10.69 18.35
C VAL A 81 17.84 -11.70 19.27
N LYS A 82 17.81 -13.00 18.96
CA LYS A 82 18.55 -14.04 19.71
C LYS A 82 20.04 -13.74 19.76
N ASN A 83 20.61 -13.36 18.63
CA ASN A 83 22.04 -13.03 18.53
C ASN A 83 22.44 -11.76 19.29
N SER A 84 21.49 -10.93 19.69
CA SER A 84 21.73 -9.69 20.45
C SER A 84 22.00 -9.91 21.96
N GLY A 85 21.78 -11.12 22.48
CA GLY A 85 22.04 -11.46 23.89
C GLY A 85 21.19 -10.76 24.93
N LYS A 86 20.05 -10.14 24.50
CA LYS A 86 19.14 -9.41 25.39
C LYS A 86 18.23 -10.36 26.15
N ASN A 87 17.70 -9.91 27.28
CA ASN A 87 16.74 -10.70 28.04
C ASN A 87 15.44 -10.93 27.24
N LYS A 88 14.67 -11.95 27.63
CA LYS A 88 13.47 -12.41 26.90
C LYS A 88 12.42 -11.31 26.71
N GLU A 89 12.19 -10.49 27.73
CA GLU A 89 11.16 -9.43 27.70
C GLU A 89 11.54 -8.31 26.73
N ILE A 90 12.80 -7.87 26.74
CA ILE A 90 13.32 -6.88 25.81
C ILE A 90 13.31 -7.45 24.37
N SER A 91 13.66 -8.71 24.22
CA SER A 91 13.66 -9.40 22.93
C SER A 91 12.28 -9.43 22.30
N GLN A 92 11.24 -9.76 23.06
CA GLN A 92 9.85 -9.73 22.56
C GLN A 92 9.44 -8.34 22.08
N ARG A 93 9.69 -7.29 22.85
CA ARG A 93 9.36 -5.90 22.49
C ARG A 93 10.08 -5.45 21.21
N ILE A 94 11.35 -5.86 21.04
CA ILE A 94 12.11 -5.55 19.82
C ILE A 94 11.51 -6.29 18.63
N THR A 95 11.18 -7.57 18.76
CA THR A 95 10.57 -8.37 17.70
C THR A 95 9.25 -7.76 17.25
N GLU A 96 8.36 -7.43 18.18
CA GLU A 96 7.07 -6.79 17.87
C GLU A 96 7.26 -5.42 17.18
N SER A 97 8.19 -4.61 17.66
CA SER A 97 8.48 -3.30 17.07
C SER A 97 9.00 -3.41 15.64
N LYS A 98 9.95 -4.32 15.40
CA LYS A 98 10.52 -4.57 14.06
C LYS A 98 9.45 -5.12 13.10
N LEU A 99 8.62 -6.06 13.56
CA LEU A 99 7.54 -6.62 12.76
C LEU A 99 6.49 -5.56 12.38
N ASN A 100 6.11 -4.72 13.35
CA ASN A 100 5.18 -3.61 13.09
C ASN A 100 5.79 -2.60 12.10
N LYS A 101 7.09 -2.32 12.20
CA LYS A 101 7.79 -1.46 11.24
C LYS A 101 7.75 -2.07 9.85
N PHE A 102 8.08 -3.35 9.70
CA PHE A 102 7.99 -4.07 8.43
C PHE A 102 6.59 -4.00 7.81
N ILE A 103 5.54 -4.26 8.59
CA ILE A 103 4.15 -4.17 8.14
C ILE A 103 3.82 -2.75 7.67
N ASN A 104 4.22 -1.73 8.43
CA ASN A 104 3.95 -0.33 8.09
C ASN A 104 4.66 0.11 6.80
N GLU A 105 5.86 -0.36 6.57
CA GLU A 105 6.64 -0.02 5.37
C GLU A 105 6.16 -0.76 4.11
N ASN A 106 5.61 -1.97 4.27
CA ASN A 106 5.26 -2.85 3.16
C ASN A 106 3.76 -2.94 2.85
N THR A 107 2.91 -2.32 3.64
CA THR A 107 1.46 -2.26 3.37
C THR A 107 1.03 -0.86 2.97
N LEU A 108 0.35 -0.74 1.82
CA LEU A 108 0.01 0.54 1.20
C LEU A 108 -0.75 1.48 2.15
N LEU A 109 -1.74 0.98 2.87
CA LEU A 109 -2.58 1.81 3.76
C LEU A 109 -1.82 2.39 4.96
N ASN A 110 -0.74 1.73 5.39
CA ASN A 110 0.06 2.15 6.54
C ASN A 110 1.29 2.98 6.16
N GLN A 111 1.64 3.01 4.87
CA GLN A 111 2.75 3.84 4.38
C GLN A 111 2.45 5.33 4.56
N GLU A 112 3.52 6.11 4.69
CA GLU A 112 3.42 7.56 4.65
C GLU A 112 3.10 8.04 3.24
N TRP A 113 2.23 9.06 3.16
CA TRP A 113 1.84 9.64 1.88
C TRP A 113 2.96 10.48 1.30
N ILE A 114 3.39 10.19 0.08
CA ILE A 114 4.55 10.86 -0.57
C ILE A 114 4.35 12.38 -0.65
N MET A 115 3.13 12.83 -0.93
CA MET A 115 2.83 14.25 -1.07
C MET A 115 2.77 14.97 0.28
N GLU A 116 2.56 14.23 1.38
CA GLU A 116 2.42 14.76 2.72
C GLU A 116 2.94 13.74 3.76
N PRO A 117 4.27 13.67 4.00
CA PRO A 117 4.92 12.58 4.75
C PRO A 117 4.46 12.40 6.21
N LYS A 118 3.77 13.38 6.77
CA LYS A 118 3.22 13.28 8.13
C LYS A 118 1.88 12.55 8.21
N LYS A 119 1.28 12.21 7.07
CA LYS A 119 -0.01 11.52 6.99
C LYS A 119 0.15 10.15 6.36
N LYS A 120 -0.64 9.20 6.82
CA LYS A 120 -0.69 7.86 6.22
C LYS A 120 -1.68 7.81 5.06
N VAL A 121 -1.45 6.92 4.10
CA VAL A 121 -2.35 6.69 2.96
C VAL A 121 -3.80 6.48 3.42
N LYS A 122 -4.03 5.70 4.48
CA LYS A 122 -5.36 5.47 5.06
C LYS A 122 -6.07 6.75 5.51
N ASP A 123 -5.32 7.73 6.01
CA ASP A 123 -5.89 8.99 6.50
C ASP A 123 -6.27 9.90 5.32
N ILE A 124 -5.45 9.90 4.27
CA ILE A 124 -5.78 10.59 3.01
C ILE A 124 -7.04 9.99 2.37
N ILE A 125 -7.15 8.66 2.33
CA ILE A 125 -8.35 7.99 1.82
C ILE A 125 -9.60 8.43 2.58
N LYS A 126 -9.54 8.49 3.92
CA LYS A 126 -10.67 8.96 4.73
C LYS A 126 -11.04 10.41 4.42
N ASN A 127 -10.03 11.29 4.25
CA ASN A 127 -10.26 12.69 3.94
C ASN A 127 -10.94 12.87 2.56
N VAL A 128 -10.44 12.18 1.53
CA VAL A 128 -11.01 12.24 0.17
C VAL A 128 -12.39 11.58 0.11
N ALA A 129 -12.59 10.49 0.83
CA ALA A 129 -13.88 9.80 0.91
C ALA A 129 -14.96 10.65 1.59
N GLY A 130 -14.59 11.42 2.63
CA GLY A 130 -15.54 12.18 3.44
C GLY A 130 -16.59 11.27 4.09
N LYS A 131 -17.87 11.49 3.75
CA LYS A 131 -19.01 10.65 4.21
C LYS A 131 -19.18 9.35 3.42
N ASP A 132 -18.51 9.21 2.30
CA ASP A 132 -18.59 8.04 1.44
C ASP A 132 -17.41 7.09 1.72
N LYS A 133 -17.43 5.89 1.11
CA LYS A 133 -16.35 4.93 1.24
C LYS A 133 -15.57 4.83 -0.07
N ILE A 134 -14.25 4.93 0.03
CA ILE A 134 -13.33 4.57 -1.04
C ILE A 134 -12.61 3.30 -0.62
N LYS A 135 -12.67 2.26 -1.45
CA LYS A 135 -12.03 0.97 -1.19
C LYS A 135 -11.05 0.64 -2.30
N ILE A 136 -9.82 0.32 -1.92
CA ILE A 136 -8.84 -0.24 -2.83
C ILE A 136 -9.17 -1.72 -3.01
N LYS A 137 -9.42 -2.14 -4.24
CA LYS A 137 -9.75 -3.55 -4.55
C LYS A 137 -8.55 -4.35 -4.96
N LYS A 138 -7.74 -3.78 -5.84
CA LYS A 138 -6.56 -4.45 -6.36
C LYS A 138 -5.49 -3.45 -6.75
N ILE A 139 -4.27 -3.83 -6.50
CA ILE A 139 -3.07 -3.15 -6.99
C ILE A 139 -2.23 -4.17 -7.76
N VAL A 140 -1.63 -3.75 -8.86
CA VAL A 140 -0.67 -4.53 -9.62
C VAL A 140 0.46 -3.59 -10.03
N ARG A 141 1.68 -4.00 -9.78
CA ARG A 141 2.88 -3.26 -10.14
C ARG A 141 3.85 -4.20 -10.85
N TYR A 142 4.28 -3.81 -12.03
CA TYR A 142 5.31 -4.50 -12.79
C TYR A 142 6.44 -3.55 -13.13
N LYS A 143 7.66 -3.99 -12.94
CA LYS A 143 8.86 -3.28 -13.35
C LYS A 143 9.74 -4.20 -14.18
N VAL A 144 10.28 -3.66 -15.26
CA VAL A 144 11.20 -4.41 -16.14
C VAL A 144 12.44 -4.80 -15.36
N GLY A 145 12.77 -6.10 -15.36
CA GLY A 145 13.92 -6.65 -14.64
C GLY A 145 13.67 -7.06 -13.19
N GLU A 146 12.46 -6.88 -12.67
CA GLU A 146 12.06 -7.51 -11.40
C GLU A 146 11.57 -8.94 -11.66
N ALA A 147 11.91 -9.88 -10.75
CA ALA A 147 11.34 -11.23 -10.76
C ALA A 147 9.82 -11.15 -10.48
N ILE A 148 9.07 -11.97 -11.21
CA ILE A 148 7.62 -12.10 -11.05
C ILE A 148 7.33 -13.12 -9.94
#